data_4800765ffcaf87da651cdf536c66ad39
#
_entry.id   4800765ffcaf87da651cdf536c66ad39
#
_cell.length_a   1.000
_cell.length_b   1.000
_cell.length_c   1.000
_cell.angle_alpha   90.00
_cell.angle_beta   90.00
_cell.angle_gamma   90.00
#
_symmetry.space_group_name_H-M   'P 1'
#
loop_
_entity.id
_entity.type
_entity.pdbx_description
1 polymer ?
#
loop_
_entity_poly.entity_id
_entity_poly.type
_entity_poly.pdbx_seq_one_letter_code
_entity_poly.pdbx_strand_id
1 'polypeptide(L)'
;GVQKKADLTGSVSIVNADELKRVSHSNISSMLEGKVAGVQITSDGQPGADPLVRIRGIGSFGSTAPLYVIDGVPMGTSIRDFSPNDIETIQVLKDASAGAIYGSRAANGVVIITTKGGKKEQPLKVDYKGYFGIDKIQKDVYDIMDAEQYSRYLGIAAENAGIPVPGGYSKGADGYYHFQDNTNTNWLDEAFKTGIRQNHSVNLSGGGVNNTYNISLDYFRQKGTLEGAG
;
A
#
# COMPACT_ATOMS: atom_id res chain seq x y z
N GLY A 1 15.74 4.52 26.68
CA GLY A 1 16.95 3.72 26.91
C GLY A 1 17.17 2.74 25.76
N VAL A 2 18.40 2.54 25.33
CA VAL A 2 18.75 1.57 24.28
C VAL A 2 19.08 0.24 24.96
N GLN A 3 18.27 -0.79 24.74
CA GLN A 3 18.57 -2.17 25.18
C GLN A 3 19.19 -2.96 24.05
N LYS A 4 20.20 -3.81 24.37
CA LYS A 4 20.78 -4.72 23.38
C LYS A 4 19.78 -5.83 23.04
N LYS A 5 19.77 -6.28 21.76
CA LYS A 5 18.88 -7.35 21.25
C LYS A 5 18.93 -8.63 22.11
N ALA A 6 20.11 -8.94 22.69
CA ALA A 6 20.31 -10.10 23.55
C ALA A 6 19.57 -10.02 24.90
N ASP A 7 19.22 -8.82 25.35
CA ASP A 7 18.57 -8.57 26.64
C ASP A 7 17.03 -8.50 26.54
N LEU A 8 16.50 -8.64 25.32
CA LEU A 8 15.06 -8.63 25.06
C LEU A 8 14.49 -10.04 25.21
N THR A 9 13.72 -10.28 26.25
CA THR A 9 13.03 -11.57 26.51
C THR A 9 11.78 -11.76 25.64
N GLY A 10 11.34 -10.73 24.93
CA GLY A 10 10.15 -10.75 24.06
C GLY A 10 10.48 -11.10 22.60
N SER A 11 9.45 -11.54 21.85
CA SER A 11 9.56 -11.81 20.40
C SER A 11 9.67 -10.49 19.61
N VAL A 12 10.90 -10.08 19.31
CA VAL A 12 11.21 -8.87 18.54
C VAL A 12 11.76 -9.26 17.18
N SER A 13 11.15 -8.75 16.10
CA SER A 13 11.69 -8.84 14.76
C SER A 13 12.29 -7.51 14.34
N ILE A 14 13.51 -7.53 13.82
CA ILE A 14 14.21 -6.33 13.33
C ILE A 14 14.41 -6.49 11.83
N VAL A 15 14.00 -5.46 11.08
CA VAL A 15 14.22 -5.35 9.63
C VAL A 15 15.08 -4.13 9.39
N ASN A 16 16.23 -4.31 8.73
CA ASN A 16 17.16 -3.23 8.43
C ASN A 16 16.79 -2.52 7.11
N ALA A 17 17.22 -1.27 6.99
CA ALA A 17 16.97 -0.44 5.81
C ALA A 17 17.39 -1.10 4.49
N ASP A 18 18.45 -1.90 4.48
CA ASP A 18 18.94 -2.54 3.25
C ASP A 18 18.02 -3.66 2.75
N GLU A 19 17.32 -4.33 3.66
CA GLU A 19 16.26 -5.30 3.30
C GLU A 19 15.00 -4.59 2.82
N LEU A 20 14.72 -3.41 3.36
CA LEU A 20 13.56 -2.59 3.00
C LEU A 20 13.71 -1.94 1.62
N LYS A 21 14.92 -1.58 1.23
CA LYS A 21 15.22 -0.87 -0.05
C LYS A 21 15.09 -1.73 -1.31
N ARG A 22 15.01 -3.05 -1.18
CA ARG A 22 14.97 -3.97 -2.35
C ARG A 22 13.72 -3.83 -3.19
N VAL A 23 12.64 -3.33 -2.62
CA VAL A 23 11.37 -3.10 -3.30
C VAL A 23 10.92 -1.67 -3.03
N SER A 24 10.57 -0.95 -4.10
CA SER A 24 10.05 0.41 -3.97
C SER A 24 8.59 0.34 -3.53
N HIS A 25 8.34 0.65 -2.27
CA HIS A 25 7.01 0.74 -1.70
C HIS A 25 6.62 2.21 -1.49
N SER A 26 5.36 2.53 -1.75
CA SER A 26 4.79 3.86 -1.46
C SER A 26 4.47 4.07 0.03
N ASN A 27 4.39 2.97 0.79
CA ASN A 27 4.00 3.01 2.20
C ASN A 27 4.90 2.10 3.03
N ILE A 28 5.26 2.56 4.25
CA ILE A 28 6.12 1.83 5.18
C ILE A 28 5.52 0.50 5.59
N SER A 29 4.20 0.46 5.80
CA SER A 29 3.52 -0.77 6.20
C SER A 29 3.71 -1.87 5.15
N SER A 30 3.62 -1.54 3.86
CA SER A 30 3.84 -2.49 2.77
C SER A 30 5.28 -3.02 2.72
N MET A 31 6.26 -2.28 3.25
CA MET A 31 7.66 -2.74 3.30
C MET A 31 7.86 -3.93 4.25
N LEU A 32 6.96 -4.13 5.20
CA LEU A 32 7.01 -5.24 6.17
C LEU A 32 6.39 -6.53 5.62
N GLU A 33 5.69 -6.46 4.49
CA GLU A 33 4.98 -7.59 3.90
C GLU A 33 5.96 -8.72 3.56
N GLY A 34 5.65 -9.92 4.06
CA GLY A 34 6.49 -11.12 3.86
C GLY A 34 7.85 -11.11 4.58
N LYS A 35 8.22 -10.01 5.28
CA LYS A 35 9.53 -9.89 5.95
C LYS A 35 9.48 -10.16 7.45
N VAL A 36 8.32 -10.04 8.05
CA VAL A 36 8.15 -10.20 9.50
C VAL A 36 7.14 -11.31 9.79
N ALA A 37 7.61 -12.42 10.33
CA ALA A 37 6.74 -13.54 10.70
C ALA A 37 5.66 -13.10 11.70
N GLY A 38 4.39 -13.51 11.48
CA GLY A 38 3.26 -13.15 12.33
C GLY A 38 2.74 -11.72 12.13
N VAL A 39 3.18 -11.02 11.08
CA VAL A 39 2.61 -9.76 10.61
C VAL A 39 1.87 -10.02 9.31
N GLN A 40 0.58 -9.72 9.30
CA GLN A 40 -0.26 -9.78 8.12
C GLN A 40 -0.52 -8.35 7.62
N ILE A 41 -0.32 -8.13 6.33
CA ILE A 41 -0.56 -6.85 5.69
C ILE A 41 -1.55 -7.07 4.57
N THR A 42 -2.60 -6.28 4.56
CA THR A 42 -3.63 -6.32 3.52
C THR A 42 -3.75 -4.93 2.92
N SER A 43 -3.46 -4.81 1.63
CA SER A 43 -3.66 -3.58 0.86
C SER A 43 -4.88 -3.75 -0.03
N ASP A 44 -5.70 -2.72 -0.13
CA ASP A 44 -6.83 -2.66 -1.07
C ASP A 44 -6.41 -2.20 -2.48
N GLY A 45 -5.13 -1.85 -2.65
CA GLY A 45 -4.57 -1.41 -3.94
C GLY A 45 -4.93 0.02 -4.34
N GLN A 46 -5.67 0.75 -3.51
CA GLN A 46 -5.99 2.14 -3.80
C GLN A 46 -4.76 3.05 -3.59
N PRO A 47 -4.52 4.03 -4.49
CA PRO A 47 -3.46 5.00 -4.31
C PRO A 47 -3.63 5.78 -2.99
N GLY A 48 -2.56 5.86 -2.22
CA GLY A 48 -2.55 6.58 -0.95
C GLY A 48 -3.34 5.94 0.20
N ALA A 49 -3.93 4.76 0.02
CA ALA A 49 -4.55 4.02 1.13
C ALA A 49 -3.48 3.44 2.07
N ASP A 50 -3.79 3.45 3.37
CA ASP A 50 -2.96 2.79 4.36
C ASP A 50 -3.25 1.29 4.35
N PRO A 51 -2.24 0.43 4.15
CA PRO A 51 -2.43 -1.00 4.30
C PRO A 51 -2.85 -1.35 5.73
N LEU A 52 -3.78 -2.26 5.85
CA LEU A 52 -4.18 -2.80 7.14
C LEU A 52 -3.11 -3.74 7.68
N VAL A 53 -2.46 -3.35 8.76
CA VAL A 53 -1.42 -4.13 9.44
C VAL A 53 -2.02 -4.83 10.65
N ARG A 54 -1.81 -6.13 10.75
CA ARG A 54 -2.21 -6.95 11.89
C ARG A 54 -1.02 -7.75 12.42
N ILE A 55 -0.80 -7.69 13.72
CA ILE A 55 0.25 -8.45 14.40
C ILE A 55 -0.41 -9.57 15.20
N ARG A 56 -0.07 -10.84 14.89
CA ARG A 56 -0.63 -12.04 15.52
C ARG A 56 -2.16 -12.20 15.39
N GLY A 57 -2.76 -11.64 14.32
CA GLY A 57 -4.17 -11.80 14.03
C GLY A 57 -5.08 -10.77 14.69
N ILE A 58 -6.33 -11.14 14.93
CA ILE A 58 -7.36 -10.26 15.49
C ILE A 58 -7.42 -10.49 17.01
N GLY A 59 -6.88 -9.55 17.78
CA GLY A 59 -6.86 -9.61 19.25
C GLY A 59 -8.02 -8.90 19.94
N SER A 60 -8.80 -8.07 19.24
CA SER A 60 -9.92 -7.32 19.80
C SER A 60 -11.02 -7.06 18.78
N PHE A 61 -12.23 -6.77 19.26
CA PHE A 61 -13.37 -6.39 18.41
C PHE A 61 -13.28 -4.93 17.89
N GLY A 62 -12.31 -4.16 18.36
CA GLY A 62 -12.08 -2.78 17.93
C GLY A 62 -10.99 -2.67 16.86
N SER A 63 -10.20 -1.59 16.92
CA SER A 63 -9.05 -1.41 16.04
C SER A 63 -8.03 -2.53 16.24
N THR A 64 -7.58 -3.13 15.14
CA THR A 64 -6.52 -4.15 15.12
C THR A 64 -5.16 -3.60 14.68
N ALA A 65 -5.10 -2.29 14.38
CA ALA A 65 -3.88 -1.63 13.95
C ALA A 65 -2.86 -1.53 15.10
N PRO A 66 -1.57 -1.75 14.83
CA PRO A 66 -0.52 -1.59 15.83
C PRO A 66 -0.28 -0.11 16.17
N LEU A 67 0.39 0.13 17.28
CA LEU A 67 0.91 1.45 17.61
C LEU A 67 2.23 1.69 16.85
N TYR A 68 2.33 2.80 16.15
CA TYR A 68 3.58 3.25 15.54
C TYR A 68 4.32 4.22 16.47
N VAL A 69 5.62 3.99 16.61
CA VAL A 69 6.52 4.82 17.42
C VAL A 69 7.70 5.22 16.56
N ILE A 70 7.90 6.51 16.33
CA ILE A 70 9.00 7.04 15.52
C ILE A 70 9.97 7.77 16.44
N ASP A 71 11.22 7.32 16.48
CA ASP A 71 12.29 7.87 17.33
C ASP A 71 11.87 8.05 18.80
N GLY A 72 11.07 7.11 19.31
CA GLY A 72 10.55 7.12 20.68
C GLY A 72 9.25 7.90 20.88
N VAL A 73 8.73 8.59 19.86
CA VAL A 73 7.48 9.35 19.91
C VAL A 73 6.32 8.50 19.37
N PRO A 74 5.27 8.24 20.18
CA PRO A 74 4.09 7.53 19.70
C PRO A 74 3.26 8.39 18.71
N MET A 75 3.14 7.94 17.47
CA MET A 75 2.44 8.64 16.39
C MET A 75 0.97 8.20 16.22
N GLY A 76 0.57 7.07 16.81
CA GLY A 76 -0.78 6.52 16.65
C GLY A 76 -0.82 5.27 15.78
N THR A 77 -1.91 5.07 15.04
CA THR A 77 -2.17 3.86 14.25
C THR A 77 -1.94 4.02 12.75
N SER A 78 -1.54 5.21 12.29
CA SER A 78 -1.22 5.53 10.88
C SER A 78 0.11 6.27 10.78
N ILE A 79 0.87 5.96 9.74
CA ILE A 79 2.16 6.60 9.39
C ILE A 79 2.21 6.97 7.91
N ARG A 80 1.07 7.30 7.33
CA ARG A 80 0.89 7.56 5.90
C ARG A 80 1.88 8.60 5.35
N ASP A 81 2.08 9.68 6.10
CA ASP A 81 2.81 10.85 5.63
C ASP A 81 4.32 10.75 5.90
N PHE A 82 4.79 9.59 6.39
CA PHE A 82 6.20 9.41 6.70
C PHE A 82 6.93 8.73 5.54
N SER A 83 8.05 9.32 5.09
CA SER A 83 8.82 8.80 3.96
C SER A 83 9.54 7.47 4.31
N PRO A 84 9.34 6.41 3.51
CA PRO A 84 10.13 5.19 3.64
C PRO A 84 11.64 5.40 3.45
N ASN A 85 12.05 6.47 2.76
CA ASN A 85 13.45 6.78 2.49
C ASN A 85 14.20 7.24 3.74
N ASP A 86 13.50 7.73 4.76
CA ASP A 86 14.09 8.25 6.00
C ASP A 86 14.33 7.17 7.06
N ILE A 87 13.91 5.94 6.80
CA ILE A 87 14.01 4.85 7.76
C ILE A 87 15.41 4.25 7.77
N GLU A 88 15.94 4.03 8.97
CA GLU A 88 17.16 3.25 9.24
C GLU A 88 16.79 1.82 9.64
N THR A 89 15.89 1.63 10.61
CA THR A 89 15.44 0.33 11.08
C THR A 89 13.96 0.32 11.43
N ILE A 90 13.32 -0.84 11.26
CA ILE A 90 11.97 -1.11 11.78
C ILE A 90 12.06 -2.29 12.74
N GLN A 91 11.52 -2.13 13.93
CA GLN A 91 11.40 -3.19 14.93
C GLN A 91 9.93 -3.45 15.22
N VAL A 92 9.52 -4.70 15.22
CA VAL A 92 8.15 -5.09 15.53
C VAL A 92 8.11 -5.84 16.85
N LEU A 93 7.48 -5.22 17.85
CA LEU A 93 7.22 -5.81 19.16
C LEU A 93 5.86 -6.53 19.09
N LYS A 94 5.90 -7.85 19.16
CA LYS A 94 4.71 -8.68 19.01
C LYS A 94 4.08 -9.06 20.34
N ASP A 95 4.87 -9.02 21.41
CA ASP A 95 4.45 -9.46 22.74
C ASP A 95 4.01 -8.26 23.61
N ALA A 96 2.97 -8.48 24.41
CA ALA A 96 2.46 -7.49 25.36
C ALA A 96 3.53 -7.06 26.38
N SER A 97 4.44 -7.96 26.77
CA SER A 97 5.54 -7.65 27.69
C SER A 97 6.53 -6.64 27.10
N ALA A 98 6.87 -6.80 25.81
CA ALA A 98 7.73 -5.86 25.09
C ALA A 98 7.04 -4.51 24.84
N GLY A 99 5.71 -4.52 24.69
CA GLY A 99 4.90 -3.32 24.51
C GLY A 99 4.48 -2.62 25.81
N ALA A 100 4.77 -3.19 26.99
CA ALA A 100 4.26 -2.70 28.28
C ALA A 100 4.61 -1.23 28.58
N ILE A 101 5.75 -0.75 28.08
CA ILE A 101 6.16 0.67 28.24
C ILE A 101 5.22 1.65 27.51
N TYR A 102 4.42 1.18 26.55
CA TYR A 102 3.46 1.99 25.79
C TYR A 102 2.02 1.84 26.30
N GLY A 103 1.81 1.05 27.38
CA GLY A 103 0.52 0.83 28.03
C GLY A 103 -0.50 0.12 27.14
N SER A 104 -1.79 0.39 27.36
CA SER A 104 -2.91 -0.25 26.65
C SER A 104 -2.90 -0.02 25.14
N ARG A 105 -2.28 1.04 24.66
CA ARG A 105 -2.12 1.32 23.23
C ARG A 105 -1.29 0.28 22.50
N ALA A 106 -0.46 -0.47 23.21
CA ALA A 106 0.38 -1.53 22.65
C ALA A 106 -0.33 -2.91 22.56
N ALA A 107 -1.60 -2.99 22.90
CA ALA A 107 -2.35 -4.26 22.93
C ALA A 107 -2.32 -5.02 21.60
N ASN A 108 -2.30 -4.31 20.45
CA ASN A 108 -2.20 -4.89 19.12
C ASN A 108 -0.76 -4.98 18.58
N GLY A 109 0.24 -4.83 19.45
CA GLY A 109 1.65 -4.76 19.08
C GLY A 109 2.13 -3.34 18.80
N VAL A 110 3.45 -3.20 18.68
CA VAL A 110 4.11 -1.91 18.43
C VAL A 110 5.10 -2.05 17.28
N VAL A 111 5.07 -1.09 16.38
CA VAL A 111 6.05 -0.92 15.30
C VAL A 111 6.92 0.27 15.64
N ILE A 112 8.18 0.02 15.98
CA ILE A 112 9.16 1.05 16.30
C ILE A 112 9.98 1.33 15.04
N ILE A 113 9.99 2.58 14.64
CA ILE A 113 10.73 3.09 13.49
C ILE A 113 11.85 3.97 14.01
N THR A 114 13.07 3.68 13.59
CA THR A 114 14.22 4.55 13.83
C THR A 114 14.59 5.23 12.52
N THR A 115 14.69 6.55 12.54
CA THR A 115 15.06 7.35 11.38
C THR A 115 16.56 7.42 11.20
N LYS A 116 16.98 7.75 9.98
CA LYS A 116 18.38 7.99 9.67
C LYS A 116 18.89 9.23 10.40
N GLY A 117 20.03 9.11 11.05
CA GLY A 117 20.73 10.21 11.68
C GLY A 117 22.00 10.59 10.93
N GLY A 118 22.53 11.77 11.25
CA GLY A 118 23.88 12.15 10.88
C GLY A 118 24.92 11.43 11.74
N LYS A 119 26.14 11.30 11.23
CA LYS A 119 27.26 10.72 11.99
C LYS A 119 28.26 11.82 12.36
N LYS A 120 28.84 11.71 13.55
CA LYS A 120 29.91 12.63 14.00
C LYS A 120 31.11 12.56 13.05
N GLU A 121 31.79 13.67 12.92
CA GLU A 121 33.02 13.81 12.09
C GLU A 121 32.85 13.30 10.65
N GLN A 122 31.64 13.36 10.13
CA GLN A 122 31.33 13.00 8.76
C GLN A 122 31.16 14.26 7.90
N PRO A 123 31.89 14.38 6.79
CA PRO A 123 31.67 15.46 5.83
C PRO A 123 30.25 15.41 5.29
N LEU A 124 29.77 16.52 4.74
CA LEU A 124 28.47 16.58 4.08
C LEU A 124 28.35 15.49 3.02
N LYS A 125 27.35 14.63 3.20
CA LYS A 125 26.96 13.61 2.26
C LYS A 125 25.60 13.97 1.67
N VAL A 126 25.53 13.96 0.34
CA VAL A 126 24.29 14.20 -0.40
C VAL A 126 23.90 12.90 -1.09
N ASP A 127 22.74 12.35 -0.73
CA ASP A 127 22.18 11.19 -1.36
C ASP A 127 20.90 11.58 -2.11
N TYR A 128 20.86 11.31 -3.41
CA TYR A 128 19.65 11.44 -4.22
C TYR A 128 19.14 10.05 -4.62
N LYS A 129 17.83 9.86 -4.49
CA LYS A 129 17.13 8.67 -4.95
C LYS A 129 15.91 9.09 -5.75
N GLY A 130 15.74 8.48 -6.90
CA GLY A 130 14.55 8.70 -7.72
C GLY A 130 14.11 7.40 -8.36
N TYR A 131 12.80 7.24 -8.51
CA TYR A 131 12.26 6.20 -9.37
C TYR A 131 11.02 6.71 -10.12
N PHE A 132 10.79 6.08 -11.25
CA PHE A 132 9.60 6.24 -12.07
C PHE A 132 9.00 4.87 -12.35
N GLY A 133 7.71 4.71 -12.15
CA GLY A 133 6.99 3.46 -12.36
C GLY A 133 5.70 3.67 -13.16
N ILE A 134 5.33 2.64 -13.90
CA ILE A 134 4.09 2.58 -14.66
C ILE A 134 3.25 1.44 -14.10
N ASP A 135 2.02 1.75 -13.69
CA ASP A 135 1.04 0.80 -13.18
C ASP A 135 0.02 0.50 -14.29
N LYS A 136 -0.11 -0.77 -14.62
CA LYS A 136 -1.13 -1.24 -15.58
C LYS A 136 -1.95 -2.36 -14.95
N ILE A 137 -3.26 -2.31 -15.12
CA ILE A 137 -4.12 -3.44 -14.78
C ILE A 137 -4.05 -4.44 -15.93
N GLN A 138 -3.91 -5.70 -15.56
CA GLN A 138 -4.01 -6.79 -16.50
C GLN A 138 -5.49 -7.00 -16.86
N LYS A 139 -5.90 -6.50 -18.02
CA LYS A 139 -7.30 -6.54 -18.48
C LYS A 139 -7.70 -7.90 -19.04
N ASP A 140 -6.71 -8.66 -19.53
CA ASP A 140 -6.94 -9.94 -20.23
C ASP A 140 -7.30 -11.11 -19.29
N VAL A 141 -7.40 -10.87 -17.97
CA VAL A 141 -7.81 -11.89 -17.00
C VAL A 141 -9.31 -12.19 -17.05
N TYR A 142 -10.09 -11.21 -17.50
CA TYR A 142 -11.55 -11.32 -17.60
C TYR A 142 -11.99 -11.11 -19.03
N ASP A 143 -12.55 -12.15 -19.62
CA ASP A 143 -13.21 -12.06 -20.92
C ASP A 143 -14.64 -11.55 -20.69
N ILE A 144 -14.84 -10.24 -20.85
CA ILE A 144 -16.15 -9.62 -20.71
C ILE A 144 -16.88 -9.67 -22.05
N MET A 145 -18.19 -9.89 -21.99
CA MET A 145 -19.03 -9.88 -23.17
C MET A 145 -18.96 -8.54 -23.89
N ASP A 146 -18.82 -8.58 -25.20
CA ASP A 146 -19.04 -7.43 -26.05
C ASP A 146 -20.54 -7.10 -26.16
N ALA A 147 -20.89 -5.99 -26.81
CA ALA A 147 -22.27 -5.53 -26.92
C ALA A 147 -23.15 -6.55 -27.66
N GLU A 148 -22.61 -7.25 -28.65
CA GLU A 148 -23.35 -8.26 -29.42
C GLU A 148 -23.60 -9.51 -28.60
N GLN A 149 -22.57 -10.04 -27.93
CA GLN A 149 -22.67 -11.19 -27.03
C GLN A 149 -23.66 -10.93 -25.89
N TYR A 150 -23.57 -9.72 -25.29
CA TYR A 150 -24.47 -9.30 -24.22
C TYR A 150 -25.92 -9.18 -24.71
N SER A 151 -26.15 -8.63 -25.91
CA SER A 151 -27.47 -8.51 -26.51
C SER A 151 -28.13 -9.88 -26.74
N ARG A 152 -27.37 -10.83 -27.26
CA ARG A 152 -27.81 -12.21 -27.48
C ARG A 152 -28.14 -12.88 -26.13
N TYR A 153 -27.25 -12.77 -25.15
CA TYR A 153 -27.46 -13.30 -23.80
C TYR A 153 -28.73 -12.74 -23.17
N LEU A 154 -28.90 -11.41 -23.20
CA LEU A 154 -30.04 -10.73 -22.62
C LEU A 154 -31.37 -11.17 -23.27
N GLY A 155 -31.39 -11.28 -24.62
CA GLY A 155 -32.56 -11.71 -25.35
C GLY A 155 -32.96 -13.15 -24.99
N ILE A 156 -32.02 -14.09 -24.98
CA ILE A 156 -32.26 -15.48 -24.58
C ILE A 156 -32.75 -15.56 -23.13
N ALA A 157 -32.12 -14.78 -22.22
CA ALA A 157 -32.49 -14.76 -20.81
C ALA A 157 -33.94 -14.25 -20.61
N ALA A 158 -34.33 -13.18 -21.34
CA ALA A 158 -35.69 -12.64 -21.29
C ALA A 158 -36.73 -13.62 -21.84
N GLU A 159 -36.46 -14.28 -23.00
CA GLU A 159 -37.32 -15.28 -23.56
C GLU A 159 -37.52 -16.48 -22.59
N ASN A 160 -36.44 -16.97 -22.01
CA ASN A 160 -36.51 -18.06 -21.04
C ASN A 160 -37.27 -17.69 -19.76
N ALA A 161 -37.19 -16.44 -19.34
CA ALA A 161 -37.91 -15.93 -18.18
C ALA A 161 -39.36 -15.54 -18.48
N GLY A 162 -39.78 -15.55 -19.74
CA GLY A 162 -41.11 -15.10 -20.16
C GLY A 162 -41.40 -13.65 -19.92
N ILE A 163 -40.33 -12.79 -19.91
CA ILE A 163 -40.43 -11.36 -19.72
C ILE A 163 -40.12 -10.61 -21.02
N PRO A 164 -40.66 -9.40 -21.22
CA PRO A 164 -40.32 -8.60 -22.40
C PRO A 164 -38.85 -8.22 -22.37
N VAL A 165 -38.20 -8.27 -23.55
CA VAL A 165 -36.85 -7.75 -23.75
C VAL A 165 -36.84 -6.25 -23.53
N PRO A 166 -35.83 -5.68 -22.81
CA PRO A 166 -35.73 -4.26 -22.60
C PRO A 166 -35.77 -3.44 -23.90
N GLY A 167 -36.22 -2.19 -23.83
CA GLY A 167 -36.22 -1.29 -24.96
C GLY A 167 -34.81 -1.03 -25.54
N GLY A 168 -34.69 -0.78 -26.84
CA GLY A 168 -33.41 -0.59 -27.52
C GLY A 168 -32.80 -1.85 -28.14
N TYR A 169 -33.46 -3.02 -27.97
CA TYR A 169 -33.06 -4.27 -28.60
C TYR A 169 -34.12 -4.71 -29.60
N SER A 170 -33.69 -5.23 -30.76
CA SER A 170 -34.56 -5.82 -31.76
C SER A 170 -34.08 -7.19 -32.21
N LYS A 171 -35.01 -8.09 -32.54
CA LYS A 171 -34.67 -9.42 -33.03
C LYS A 171 -34.27 -9.34 -34.48
N GLY A 172 -33.08 -9.78 -34.82
CA GLY A 172 -32.55 -9.82 -36.16
C GLY A 172 -33.04 -11.01 -36.97
N ALA A 173 -32.70 -11.03 -38.26
CA ALA A 173 -33.02 -12.14 -39.18
C ALA A 173 -32.31 -13.45 -38.78
N ASP A 174 -31.22 -13.35 -38.02
CA ASP A 174 -30.46 -14.47 -37.46
C ASP A 174 -31.13 -15.12 -36.24
N GLY A 175 -32.27 -14.53 -35.79
CA GLY A 175 -33.04 -15.00 -34.65
C GLY A 175 -32.54 -14.52 -33.28
N TYR A 176 -31.46 -13.74 -33.23
CA TYR A 176 -30.90 -13.17 -32.01
C TYR A 176 -31.28 -11.71 -31.82
N TYR A 177 -31.15 -11.24 -30.59
CA TYR A 177 -31.37 -9.84 -30.27
C TYR A 177 -30.08 -9.04 -30.44
N HIS A 178 -30.21 -7.85 -31.02
CA HIS A 178 -29.14 -6.89 -31.26
C HIS A 178 -29.52 -5.55 -30.68
N PHE A 179 -28.52 -4.86 -30.09
CA PHE A 179 -28.71 -3.48 -29.65
C PHE A 179 -28.75 -2.53 -30.85
N GLN A 180 -29.74 -1.68 -30.88
CA GLN A 180 -30.04 -0.84 -32.06
C GLN A 180 -29.02 0.27 -32.32
N ASP A 181 -28.30 0.70 -31.29
CA ASP A 181 -27.38 1.85 -31.36
C ASP A 181 -25.98 1.49 -31.86
N ASN A 182 -25.72 0.24 -32.18
CA ASN A 182 -24.41 -0.27 -32.62
C ASN A 182 -23.21 0.17 -31.78
N THR A 183 -23.46 0.57 -30.53
CA THR A 183 -22.42 0.97 -29.57
C THR A 183 -21.78 -0.26 -28.97
N ASN A 184 -20.47 -0.34 -29.04
CA ASN A 184 -19.69 -1.42 -28.40
C ASN A 184 -18.57 -0.79 -27.53
N THR A 185 -18.87 -0.53 -26.26
CA THR A 185 -17.93 0.08 -25.33
C THR A 185 -17.24 -0.98 -24.49
N ASN A 186 -15.91 -1.01 -24.55
CA ASN A 186 -15.14 -1.80 -23.61
C ASN A 186 -15.01 -1.02 -22.29
N TRP A 187 -15.86 -1.37 -21.33
CA TRP A 187 -15.90 -0.69 -20.03
C TRP A 187 -14.61 -0.83 -19.22
N LEU A 188 -13.82 -1.89 -19.43
CA LEU A 188 -12.52 -2.02 -18.78
C LEU A 188 -11.52 -0.98 -19.33
N ASP A 189 -11.61 -0.67 -20.63
CA ASP A 189 -10.75 0.35 -21.24
C ASP A 189 -11.14 1.77 -20.82
N GLU A 190 -12.44 2.00 -20.61
CA GLU A 190 -12.92 3.28 -20.10
C GLU A 190 -12.61 3.46 -18.61
N ALA A 191 -12.83 2.42 -17.78
CA ALA A 191 -12.64 2.50 -16.36
C ALA A 191 -11.15 2.54 -15.96
N PHE A 192 -10.29 1.83 -16.70
CA PHE A 192 -8.90 1.66 -16.31
C PHE A 192 -7.93 2.29 -17.30
N LYS A 193 -7.14 3.20 -16.79
CA LYS A 193 -6.06 3.89 -17.52
C LYS A 193 -4.70 3.45 -16.98
N THR A 194 -3.65 3.89 -17.63
CA THR A 194 -2.28 3.68 -17.15
C THR A 194 -1.99 4.62 -15.98
N GLY A 195 -1.66 4.07 -14.84
CA GLY A 195 -1.19 4.81 -13.66
C GLY A 195 0.30 5.14 -13.77
N ILE A 196 0.72 6.19 -13.10
CA ILE A 196 2.12 6.63 -13.05
C ILE A 196 2.51 6.85 -11.60
N ARG A 197 3.67 6.34 -11.22
CA ARG A 197 4.29 6.61 -9.91
C ARG A 197 5.65 7.26 -10.10
N GLN A 198 5.95 8.28 -9.32
CA GLN A 198 7.28 8.87 -9.24
C GLN A 198 7.61 9.25 -7.80
N ASN A 199 8.87 9.08 -7.45
CA ASN A 199 9.41 9.53 -6.17
C ASN A 199 10.77 10.15 -6.42
N HIS A 200 11.01 11.26 -5.73
CA HIS A 200 12.29 11.95 -5.70
C HIS A 200 12.62 12.25 -4.24
N SER A 201 13.74 11.76 -3.76
CA SER A 201 14.22 11.93 -2.39
C SER A 201 15.62 12.49 -2.40
N VAL A 202 15.83 13.57 -1.66
CA VAL A 202 17.15 14.16 -1.41
C VAL A 202 17.41 14.09 0.08
N ASN A 203 18.54 13.51 0.46
CA ASN A 203 18.98 13.44 1.84
C ASN A 203 20.36 14.08 1.99
N LEU A 204 20.45 15.01 2.92
CA LEU A 204 21.67 15.71 3.32
C LEU A 204 22.04 15.27 4.73
N SER A 205 23.18 14.65 4.90
CA SER A 205 23.64 14.18 6.22
C SER A 205 25.10 14.53 6.46
N GLY A 206 25.44 14.74 7.73
CA GLY A 206 26.81 15.04 8.12
C GLY A 206 26.91 15.34 9.61
N GLY A 207 28.08 15.76 10.05
CA GLY A 207 28.29 16.19 11.42
C GLY A 207 29.72 16.62 11.71
N GLY A 208 29.84 17.49 12.68
CA GLY A 208 31.12 17.88 13.28
C GLY A 208 31.41 17.05 14.52
N VAL A 209 32.34 17.53 15.35
CA VAL A 209 32.75 16.85 16.59
C VAL A 209 31.60 16.76 17.60
N ASN A 210 30.79 17.85 17.71
CA ASN A 210 29.76 17.98 18.74
C ASN A 210 28.33 17.98 18.21
N ASN A 211 28.14 17.95 16.88
CA ASN A 211 26.83 18.03 16.27
C ASN A 211 26.68 17.02 15.13
N THR A 212 25.47 16.56 14.90
CA THR A 212 25.10 15.76 13.73
C THR A 212 23.81 16.33 13.15
N TYR A 213 23.65 16.22 11.85
CA TYR A 213 22.45 16.64 11.17
C TYR A 213 22.05 15.64 10.09
N ASN A 214 20.75 15.52 9.87
CA ASN A 214 20.15 14.81 8.75
C ASN A 214 18.93 15.61 8.31
N ILE A 215 18.88 15.97 7.04
CA ILE A 215 17.79 16.72 6.44
C ILE A 215 17.35 15.95 5.22
N SER A 216 16.06 15.59 5.15
CA SER A 216 15.47 14.90 4.00
C SER A 216 14.34 15.72 3.39
N LEU A 217 14.24 15.63 2.08
CA LEU A 217 13.15 16.15 1.30
C LEU A 217 12.66 15.07 0.34
N ASP A 218 11.39 14.71 0.46
CA ASP A 218 10.76 13.69 -0.37
C ASP A 218 9.59 14.26 -1.15
N TYR A 219 9.54 13.95 -2.43
CA TYR A 219 8.41 14.22 -3.29
C TYR A 219 7.89 12.90 -3.87
N PHE A 220 6.66 12.54 -3.51
CA PHE A 220 5.98 11.37 -4.02
C PHE A 220 4.71 11.77 -4.75
N ARG A 221 4.50 11.21 -5.94
CA ARG A 221 3.26 11.36 -6.69
C ARG A 221 2.86 10.02 -7.28
N GLN A 222 1.59 9.67 -7.07
CA GLN A 222 0.99 8.49 -7.66
C GLN A 222 -0.35 8.86 -8.31
N LYS A 223 -0.53 8.45 -9.56
CA LYS A 223 -1.82 8.48 -10.25
C LYS A 223 -2.33 7.03 -10.33
N GLY A 224 -3.53 6.78 -9.83
CA GLY A 224 -4.15 5.48 -9.86
C GLY A 224 -4.47 5.01 -11.29
N THR A 225 -4.84 3.74 -11.38
CA THR A 225 -5.24 3.12 -12.65
C THR A 225 -6.74 3.24 -12.91
N LEU A 226 -7.55 3.55 -11.90
CA LEU A 226 -8.99 3.79 -12.06
C LEU A 226 -9.24 5.25 -12.46
N GLU A 227 -10.03 5.48 -13.50
CA GLU A 227 -10.41 6.82 -13.93
C GLU A 227 -11.22 7.52 -12.84
N GLY A 228 -10.85 8.76 -12.49
CA GLY A 228 -11.52 9.53 -11.43
C GLY A 228 -11.10 9.22 -10.00
N ALA A 229 -10.23 8.24 -9.77
CA ALA A 229 -9.63 7.95 -8.47
C ALA A 229 -8.21 8.52 -8.42
N GLY A 230 -8.05 9.78 -8.00
CA GLY A 230 -6.75 10.45 -7.90
C GLY A 230 -6.85 11.82 -7.29
#